data_ae0a060cab1068dd13fab2685ab490cf
#
_entry.id   ae0a060cab1068dd13fab2685ab490cf
#
_cell.length_a   1.000
_cell.length_b   1.000
_cell.length_c   1.000
_cell.angle_alpha   90.00
_cell.angle_beta   90.00
_cell.angle_gamma   90.00
#
_symmetry.space_group_name_H-M   'P 1'
#
loop_
_entity.id
_entity.type
_entity.pdbx_description
1 polymer ?
#
loop_
_entity_poly.entity_id
_entity_poly.type
_entity_poly.pdbx_seq_one_letter_code
_entity_poly.pdbx_strand_id
1 'polypeptide(L)'
;MSKQADYQLLYQQALALFEGETDWIANASNLAALLYNGLADVNFAGFYRVQDGELILGPFQGQVACVHIAFGSGVCGTAAQTGKTKLVKDVYQFAGHIACDAASNSEIVVPIYQGDKLWGVLDIDSPKFARFDQEDQAGLERLAPLFLPGA
;
A
#
# COMPACT_ATOMS: atom_id res chain seq x y z
N MET A 1 4.21 13.56 -18.05
CA MET A 1 5.16 12.43 -17.94
C MET A 1 4.40 11.12 -17.88
N SER A 2 5.01 10.04 -18.31
CA SER A 2 4.41 8.72 -18.21
C SER A 2 4.38 8.24 -16.75
N LYS A 3 3.48 7.30 -16.44
CA LYS A 3 3.46 6.65 -15.12
C LYS A 3 4.80 6.01 -14.78
N GLN A 4 5.44 5.37 -15.75
CA GLN A 4 6.74 4.74 -15.56
C GLN A 4 7.79 5.75 -15.11
N ALA A 5 7.85 6.93 -15.73
CA ALA A 5 8.78 7.99 -15.34
C ALA A 5 8.44 8.55 -13.95
N ASP A 6 7.15 8.71 -13.64
CA ASP A 6 6.71 9.18 -12.34
C ASP A 6 7.11 8.21 -11.23
N TYR A 7 6.93 6.91 -11.42
CA TYR A 7 7.35 5.90 -10.45
C TYR A 7 8.87 5.81 -10.30
N GLN A 8 9.61 6.02 -11.40
CA GLN A 8 11.07 6.07 -11.33
C GLN A 8 11.53 7.24 -10.46
N LEU A 9 10.89 8.40 -10.59
CA LEU A 9 11.19 9.56 -9.75
C LEU A 9 10.86 9.29 -8.30
N LEU A 10 9.68 8.73 -8.01
CA LEU A 10 9.28 8.35 -6.65
C LEU A 10 10.27 7.37 -6.03
N TYR A 11 10.74 6.40 -6.81
CA TYR A 11 11.73 5.43 -6.37
C TYR A 11 13.04 6.11 -5.95
N GLN A 12 13.54 7.03 -6.77
CA GLN A 12 14.76 7.78 -6.45
C GLN A 12 14.58 8.66 -5.21
N GLN A 13 13.42 9.29 -5.08
CA GLN A 13 13.10 10.10 -3.91
C GLN A 13 13.05 9.25 -2.64
N ALA A 14 12.45 8.06 -2.71
CA ALA A 14 12.39 7.14 -1.57
C ALA A 14 13.78 6.69 -1.15
N LEU A 15 14.63 6.30 -2.09
CA LEU A 15 16.01 5.90 -1.79
C LEU A 15 16.77 7.02 -1.08
N ALA A 16 16.60 8.27 -1.54
CA ALA A 16 17.26 9.41 -0.92
C ALA A 16 16.77 9.66 0.52
N LEU A 17 15.46 9.51 0.75
CA LEU A 17 14.88 9.67 2.09
C LEU A 17 15.38 8.61 3.06
N PHE A 18 15.59 7.39 2.60
CA PHE A 18 15.94 6.26 3.47
C PHE A 18 17.45 6.08 3.65
N GLU A 19 18.26 6.86 2.96
CA GLU A 19 19.72 6.77 3.06
C GLU A 19 20.18 7.02 4.50
N GLY A 20 20.85 6.03 5.09
CA GLY A 20 21.37 6.14 6.45
C GLY A 20 20.33 5.98 7.55
N GLU A 21 19.06 5.75 7.22
CA GLU A 21 17.99 5.56 8.21
C GLU A 21 17.53 4.11 8.25
N THR A 22 17.50 3.52 9.44
CA THR A 22 17.11 2.12 9.64
C THR A 22 15.80 1.95 10.43
N ASP A 23 15.23 3.03 10.94
CA ASP A 23 13.97 2.95 11.68
C ASP A 23 12.81 2.73 10.69
N TRP A 24 12.18 1.55 10.77
CA TRP A 24 11.14 1.21 9.81
C TRP A 24 9.88 2.08 9.96
N ILE A 25 9.56 2.52 11.18
CA ILE A 25 8.38 3.37 11.39
C ILE A 25 8.59 4.72 10.73
N ALA A 26 9.77 5.32 10.91
CA ALA A 26 10.11 6.58 10.27
C ALA A 26 10.07 6.45 8.75
N ASN A 27 10.68 5.40 8.20
CA ASN A 27 10.74 5.18 6.76
C ASN A 27 9.36 4.88 6.18
N ALA A 28 8.56 4.04 6.84
CA ALA A 28 7.20 3.76 6.38
C ALA A 28 6.32 5.02 6.42
N SER A 29 6.48 5.85 7.45
CA SER A 29 5.75 7.11 7.57
C SER A 29 6.09 8.06 6.42
N ASN A 30 7.37 8.19 6.08
CA ASN A 30 7.81 9.02 4.97
C ASN A 30 7.41 8.44 3.62
N LEU A 31 7.42 7.11 3.46
CA LEU A 31 6.96 6.50 2.21
C LEU A 31 5.45 6.71 2.02
N ALA A 32 4.67 6.56 3.07
CA ALA A 32 3.23 6.84 3.02
C ALA A 32 2.96 8.29 2.59
N ALA A 33 3.69 9.24 3.17
CA ALA A 33 3.55 10.66 2.82
C ALA A 33 3.98 10.93 1.37
N LEU A 34 5.10 10.33 0.94
CA LEU A 34 5.60 10.49 -0.42
C LEU A 34 4.58 10.00 -1.45
N LEU A 35 3.99 8.84 -1.21
CA LEU A 35 2.98 8.27 -2.12
C LEU A 35 1.68 9.07 -2.08
N TYR A 36 1.21 9.42 -0.89
CA TYR A 36 -0.03 10.17 -0.73
C TYR A 36 0.02 11.52 -1.45
N ASN A 37 1.12 12.23 -1.34
CA ASN A 37 1.28 13.55 -1.94
C ASN A 37 1.80 13.51 -3.38
N GLY A 38 2.50 12.45 -3.76
CA GLY A 38 3.10 12.32 -5.09
C GLY A 38 2.22 11.68 -6.13
N LEU A 39 1.20 10.91 -5.72
CA LEU A 39 0.26 10.27 -6.65
C LEU A 39 -1.03 11.07 -6.72
N ALA A 40 -1.50 11.32 -7.94
CA ALA A 40 -2.77 12.02 -8.14
C ALA A 40 -3.95 11.14 -7.73
N ASP A 41 -5.02 11.76 -7.23
CA ASP A 41 -6.31 11.11 -6.97
C ASP A 41 -6.22 9.95 -5.99
N VAL A 42 -5.39 10.10 -4.95
CA VAL A 42 -5.22 9.12 -3.87
C VAL A 42 -5.79 9.73 -2.59
N ASN A 43 -6.65 9.00 -1.89
CA ASN A 43 -7.23 9.44 -0.62
C ASN A 43 -6.78 8.61 0.58
N PHE A 44 -5.94 7.60 0.37
CA PHE A 44 -5.29 6.84 1.44
C PHE A 44 -4.02 6.20 0.89
N ALA A 45 -2.94 6.26 1.65
CA ALA A 45 -1.71 5.52 1.37
C ALA A 45 -1.11 5.08 2.69
N GLY A 46 -0.99 3.76 2.91
CA GLY A 46 -0.52 3.29 4.20
C GLY A 46 -0.23 1.82 4.26
N PHE A 47 0.26 1.41 5.42
CA PHE A 47 0.75 0.06 5.66
C PHE A 47 -0.10 -0.64 6.71
N TYR A 48 -0.33 -1.92 6.47
CA TYR A 48 -0.83 -2.85 7.48
C TYR A 48 0.22 -3.91 7.69
N ARG A 49 0.56 -4.18 8.94
CA ARG A 49 1.57 -5.18 9.30
C ARG A 49 0.93 -6.45 9.83
N VAL A 50 1.54 -7.58 9.57
CA VAL A 50 1.09 -8.86 10.12
C VAL A 50 1.52 -8.95 11.58
N GLN A 51 0.56 -9.21 12.46
CA GLN A 51 0.83 -9.47 13.87
C GLN A 51 -0.24 -10.43 14.40
N ASP A 52 0.20 -11.52 15.03
CA ASP A 52 -0.68 -12.53 15.61
C ASP A 52 -1.73 -13.07 14.65
N GLY A 53 -1.34 -13.27 13.37
CA GLY A 53 -2.20 -13.87 12.35
C GLY A 53 -3.22 -12.93 11.72
N GLU A 54 -3.13 -11.64 11.96
CA GLU A 54 -4.00 -10.63 11.35
C GLU A 54 -3.19 -9.43 10.86
N LEU A 55 -3.84 -8.54 10.14
CA LEU A 55 -3.26 -7.26 9.75
C LEU A 55 -3.62 -6.18 10.77
N ILE A 56 -2.64 -5.38 11.16
CA ILE A 56 -2.82 -4.25 12.07
C ILE A 56 -2.32 -2.99 11.40
N LEU A 57 -3.10 -1.93 11.50
CA LEU A 57 -2.79 -0.62 10.93
C LEU A 57 -1.42 -0.13 11.39
N GLY A 58 -0.61 0.30 10.43
CA GLY A 58 0.69 0.92 10.63
C GLY A 58 0.69 2.38 10.15
N PRO A 59 1.86 2.92 9.80
CA PRO A 59 1.95 4.30 9.32
C PRO A 59 1.11 4.52 8.05
N PHE A 60 0.36 5.62 8.01
CA PHE A 60 -0.49 5.96 6.87
C PHE A 60 -0.75 7.46 6.77
N GLN A 61 -1.27 7.86 5.61
CA GLN A 61 -1.81 9.20 5.35
C GLN A 61 -3.23 9.05 4.80
N GLY A 62 -4.15 9.89 5.26
CA GLY A 62 -5.54 9.89 4.83
C GLY A 62 -6.49 9.93 6.01
N GLN A 63 -7.74 9.52 5.79
CA GLN A 63 -8.76 9.45 6.83
C GLN A 63 -8.50 8.26 7.76
N VAL A 64 -9.12 8.28 8.94
CA VAL A 64 -9.03 7.16 9.89
C VAL A 64 -9.42 5.85 9.21
N ALA A 65 -8.80 4.77 9.63
CA ALA A 65 -8.91 3.48 8.97
C ALA A 65 -9.21 2.36 9.95
N CYS A 66 -9.61 1.19 9.45
CA CYS A 66 -9.77 -0.01 10.27
C CYS A 66 -8.44 -0.36 10.92
N VAL A 67 -8.46 -0.72 12.20
CA VAL A 67 -7.24 -1.05 12.94
C VAL A 67 -6.86 -2.53 12.75
N HIS A 68 -7.82 -3.43 12.80
CA HIS A 68 -7.61 -4.88 12.69
C HIS A 68 -8.34 -5.42 11.46
N ILE A 69 -7.62 -6.15 10.62
CA ILE A 69 -8.19 -6.80 9.43
C ILE A 69 -7.77 -8.27 9.43
N ALA A 70 -8.77 -9.16 9.44
CA ALA A 70 -8.52 -10.59 9.37
C ALA A 70 -8.03 -10.98 7.97
N PHE A 71 -7.16 -11.98 7.88
CA PHE A 71 -6.76 -12.56 6.60
C PHE A 71 -8.01 -13.07 5.86
N GLY A 72 -8.09 -12.79 4.56
CA GLY A 72 -9.25 -13.16 3.74
C GLY A 72 -10.38 -12.14 3.78
N SER A 73 -10.31 -11.12 4.63
CA SER A 73 -11.33 -10.10 4.78
C SER A 73 -10.96 -8.85 3.98
N GLY A 74 -11.83 -8.42 3.06
CA GLY A 74 -11.63 -7.25 2.22
C GLY A 74 -10.45 -7.41 1.27
N VAL A 75 -10.04 -6.30 0.64
CA VAL A 75 -8.93 -6.31 -0.33
C VAL A 75 -7.60 -6.56 0.37
N CYS A 76 -7.33 -5.85 1.47
CA CYS A 76 -6.09 -6.02 2.24
C CYS A 76 -5.94 -7.43 2.78
N GLY A 77 -6.99 -7.97 3.42
CA GLY A 77 -6.97 -9.32 3.97
C GLY A 77 -6.80 -10.39 2.90
N THR A 78 -7.39 -10.18 1.72
CA THR A 78 -7.24 -11.10 0.59
C THR A 78 -5.84 -11.07 0.02
N ALA A 79 -5.24 -9.89 -0.11
CA ALA A 79 -3.84 -9.75 -0.56
C ALA A 79 -2.89 -10.46 0.41
N ALA A 80 -3.11 -10.29 1.71
CA ALA A 80 -2.30 -10.97 2.73
C ALA A 80 -2.44 -12.49 2.66
N GLN A 81 -3.68 -12.98 2.52
CA GLN A 81 -3.95 -14.42 2.49
C GLN A 81 -3.37 -15.09 1.25
N THR A 82 -3.48 -14.45 0.09
CA THR A 82 -3.02 -15.02 -1.19
C THR A 82 -1.55 -14.72 -1.48
N GLY A 83 -0.96 -13.72 -0.81
CA GLY A 83 0.40 -13.27 -1.09
C GLY A 83 0.58 -12.62 -2.44
N LYS A 84 -0.50 -12.10 -3.02
CA LYS A 84 -0.50 -11.51 -4.37
C LYS A 84 -1.11 -10.11 -4.34
N THR A 85 -0.58 -9.23 -5.19
CA THR A 85 -1.15 -7.90 -5.38
C THR A 85 -2.60 -8.00 -5.86
N LYS A 86 -3.47 -7.19 -5.26
CA LYS A 86 -4.87 -7.06 -5.67
C LYS A 86 -5.06 -5.67 -6.28
N LEU A 87 -5.44 -5.63 -7.54
CA LEU A 87 -5.75 -4.42 -8.27
C LEU A 87 -7.26 -4.39 -8.50
N VAL A 88 -7.96 -3.51 -7.79
CA VAL A 88 -9.43 -3.52 -7.73
C VAL A 88 -9.95 -2.23 -8.35
N LYS A 89 -10.66 -2.36 -9.48
CA LYS A 89 -11.21 -1.21 -10.21
C LYS A 89 -12.47 -0.64 -9.56
N ASP A 90 -13.24 -1.48 -8.89
CA ASP A 90 -14.47 -1.11 -8.19
C ASP A 90 -14.57 -1.95 -6.92
N VAL A 91 -14.36 -1.31 -5.77
CA VAL A 91 -14.34 -2.00 -4.47
C VAL A 91 -15.70 -2.60 -4.11
N TYR A 92 -16.78 -2.04 -4.62
CA TYR A 92 -18.13 -2.53 -4.34
C TYR A 92 -18.44 -3.84 -5.05
N GLN A 93 -17.65 -4.19 -6.06
CA GLN A 93 -17.76 -5.47 -6.76
C GLN A 93 -16.77 -6.52 -6.24
N PHE A 94 -15.91 -6.14 -5.29
CA PHE A 94 -14.95 -7.07 -4.71
C PHE A 94 -15.62 -7.91 -3.63
N ALA A 95 -15.52 -9.23 -3.76
CA ALA A 95 -16.11 -10.16 -2.80
C ALA A 95 -15.48 -9.98 -1.42
N GLY A 96 -16.30 -9.81 -0.38
CA GLY A 96 -15.82 -9.60 0.98
C GLY A 96 -15.35 -8.19 1.29
N HIS A 97 -15.67 -7.22 0.45
CA HIS A 97 -15.31 -5.82 0.68
C HIS A 97 -15.74 -5.34 2.07
N ILE A 98 -14.83 -4.64 2.77
CA ILE A 98 -15.12 -3.94 4.01
C ILE A 98 -14.96 -2.44 3.79
N ALA A 99 -15.99 -1.67 4.19
CA ALA A 99 -16.01 -0.23 4.02
C ALA A 99 -15.31 0.45 5.19
N CYS A 100 -13.97 0.48 5.19
CA CYS A 100 -13.20 1.26 6.16
C CYS A 100 -13.18 2.74 5.78
N ASP A 101 -13.34 3.06 4.48
CA ASP A 101 -13.48 4.42 3.97
C ASP A 101 -14.52 4.41 2.85
N ALA A 102 -15.69 4.98 3.11
CA ALA A 102 -16.79 5.03 2.14
C ALA A 102 -16.49 5.93 0.94
N ALA A 103 -15.44 6.77 1.01
CA ALA A 103 -15.05 7.64 -0.11
C ALA A 103 -14.17 6.91 -1.14
N SER A 104 -13.70 5.71 -0.84
CA SER A 104 -12.82 4.95 -1.76
C SER A 104 -13.65 4.15 -2.74
N ASN A 105 -13.30 4.22 -4.01
CA ASN A 105 -13.98 3.51 -5.10
C ASN A 105 -13.08 2.51 -5.82
N SER A 106 -11.76 2.72 -5.82
CA SER A 106 -10.80 1.75 -6.33
C SER A 106 -9.63 1.64 -5.37
N GLU A 107 -8.89 0.54 -5.48
CA GLU A 107 -7.86 0.22 -4.50
C GLU A 107 -6.80 -0.68 -5.12
N ILE A 108 -5.54 -0.51 -4.68
CA ILE A 108 -4.47 -1.45 -4.97
C ILE A 108 -3.79 -1.83 -3.66
N VAL A 109 -3.58 -3.11 -3.43
CA VAL A 109 -2.92 -3.62 -2.24
C VAL A 109 -1.77 -4.53 -2.66
N VAL A 110 -0.57 -4.19 -2.19
CA VAL A 110 0.67 -4.88 -2.54
C VAL A 110 1.22 -5.60 -1.32
N PRO A 111 1.37 -6.93 -1.35
CA PRO A 111 1.98 -7.65 -0.24
C PRO A 111 3.48 -7.33 -0.15
N ILE A 112 3.97 -7.26 1.08
CA ILE A 112 5.36 -6.93 1.38
C ILE A 112 5.99 -8.12 2.11
N TYR A 113 7.11 -8.61 1.58
CA TYR A 113 7.84 -9.72 2.17
C TYR A 113 9.17 -9.24 2.76
N GLN A 114 9.55 -9.87 3.85
CA GLN A 114 10.87 -9.75 4.44
C GLN A 114 11.47 -11.16 4.40
N GLY A 115 12.35 -11.42 3.44
CA GLY A 115 12.74 -12.78 3.10
C GLY A 115 11.53 -13.57 2.60
N ASP A 116 11.27 -14.72 3.20
CA ASP A 116 10.13 -15.59 2.85
C ASP A 116 8.88 -15.27 3.67
N LYS A 117 8.98 -14.32 4.61
CA LYS A 117 7.91 -14.04 5.55
C LYS A 117 7.10 -12.83 5.09
N LEU A 118 5.79 -12.95 5.08
CA LEU A 118 4.90 -11.82 4.82
C LEU A 118 5.00 -10.84 6.00
N TRP A 119 5.50 -9.63 5.72
CA TRP A 119 5.55 -8.55 6.70
C TRP A 119 4.19 -7.86 6.85
N GLY A 120 3.50 -7.66 5.74
CA GLY A 120 2.25 -6.94 5.69
C GLY A 120 1.90 -6.54 4.27
N VAL A 121 1.14 -5.46 4.14
CA VAL A 121 0.72 -4.94 2.83
C VAL A 121 0.86 -3.42 2.78
N LEU A 122 1.05 -2.90 1.57
CA LEU A 122 0.87 -1.49 1.24
C LEU A 122 -0.51 -1.34 0.60
N ASP A 123 -1.35 -0.46 1.16
CA ASP A 123 -2.70 -0.18 0.69
C ASP A 123 -2.78 1.24 0.17
N ILE A 124 -3.23 1.40 -1.07
CA ILE A 124 -3.46 2.71 -1.68
C ILE A 124 -4.87 2.73 -2.26
N ASP A 125 -5.64 3.75 -1.87
CA ASP A 125 -7.03 3.90 -2.26
C ASP A 125 -7.25 5.18 -3.05
N SER A 126 -8.29 5.18 -3.88
CA SER A 126 -8.67 6.33 -4.68
C SER A 126 -10.20 6.54 -4.62
N PRO A 127 -10.66 7.81 -4.62
CA PRO A 127 -12.09 8.10 -4.75
C PRO A 127 -12.60 7.87 -6.19
N LYS A 128 -11.70 7.64 -7.15
CA LYS A 128 -12.06 7.36 -8.53
C LYS A 128 -12.17 5.87 -8.78
N PHE A 129 -13.05 5.46 -9.70
CA PHE A 129 -13.07 4.10 -10.20
C PHE A 129 -11.90 3.88 -11.15
N ALA A 130 -11.37 2.65 -11.17
CA ALA A 130 -10.33 2.21 -12.11
C ALA A 130 -9.10 3.14 -12.14
N ARG A 131 -8.71 3.70 -10.97
CA ARG A 131 -7.57 4.61 -10.89
C ARG A 131 -6.24 3.92 -11.16
N PHE A 132 -6.11 2.66 -10.75
CA PHE A 132 -4.84 1.95 -10.81
C PHE A 132 -4.82 0.94 -11.95
N ASP A 133 -3.65 0.79 -12.59
CA ASP A 133 -3.42 -0.14 -13.69
C ASP A 133 -2.13 -0.96 -13.47
N GLN A 134 -1.70 -1.68 -14.48
CA GLN A 134 -0.51 -2.54 -14.39
C GLN A 134 0.79 -1.74 -14.18
N GLU A 135 0.86 -0.52 -14.67
CA GLU A 135 2.02 0.34 -14.45
C GLU A 135 2.09 0.79 -12.98
N ASP A 136 0.94 1.10 -12.39
CA ASP A 136 0.87 1.39 -10.94
C ASP A 136 1.31 0.17 -10.15
N GLN A 137 0.83 -1.01 -10.50
CA GLN A 137 1.22 -2.25 -9.83
C GLN A 137 2.74 -2.46 -9.88
N ALA A 138 3.34 -2.36 -11.05
CA ALA A 138 4.79 -2.55 -11.21
C ALA A 138 5.59 -1.53 -10.38
N GLY A 139 5.18 -0.26 -10.43
CA GLY A 139 5.86 0.81 -9.69
C GLY A 139 5.73 0.63 -8.19
N LEU A 140 4.54 0.30 -7.70
CA LEU A 140 4.29 0.14 -6.27
C LEU A 140 4.92 -1.13 -5.72
N GLU A 141 4.99 -2.20 -6.51
CA GLU A 141 5.69 -3.43 -6.07
C GLU A 141 7.18 -3.19 -5.86
N ARG A 142 7.79 -2.28 -6.62
CA ARG A 142 9.18 -1.89 -6.41
C ARG A 142 9.36 -0.99 -5.18
N LEU A 143 8.41 -0.08 -4.94
CA LEU A 143 8.48 0.89 -3.84
C LEU A 143 8.14 0.28 -2.50
N ALA A 144 7.17 -0.62 -2.45
CA ALA A 144 6.56 -1.09 -1.22
C ALA A 144 7.56 -1.61 -0.17
N PRO A 145 8.58 -2.42 -0.52
CA PRO A 145 9.49 -2.98 0.50
C PRO A 145 10.63 -2.05 0.92
N LEU A 146 10.82 -0.90 0.27
CA LEU A 146 12.01 -0.08 0.47
C LEU A 146 12.19 0.45 1.89
N PHE A 147 11.10 0.61 2.64
CA PHE A 147 11.17 1.13 4.01
C PHE A 147 11.77 0.13 5.00
N LEU A 148 11.80 -1.15 4.66
CA LEU A 148 12.35 -2.18 5.52
C LEU A 148 13.89 -2.20 5.43
N PRO A 149 14.59 -2.31 6.58
CA PRO A 149 16.04 -2.45 6.56
C PRO A 149 16.47 -3.70 5.77
N GLY A 150 17.45 -3.54 4.91
CA GLY A 150 17.98 -4.66 4.12
C GLY A 150 17.14 -5.06 2.92
N ALA A 151 16.18 -4.23 2.56
CA ALA A 151 15.34 -4.47 1.38
C ALA A 151 16.10 -4.15 0.07
#